data_71ae6464fd46fdfda5ea0fa385cc1752
#
_entry.id   71ae6464fd46fdfda5ea0fa385cc1752
#
_cell.length_a   1.000
_cell.length_b   1.000
_cell.length_c   1.000
_cell.angle_alpha   90.00
_cell.angle_beta   90.00
_cell.angle_gamma   90.00
#
_symmetry.space_group_name_H-M   'P 1'
#
loop_
_entity.id
_entity.type
_entity.pdbx_description
1 polymer ?
#
loop_
_entity_poly.entity_id
_entity_poly.type
_entity_poly.pdbx_seq_one_letter_code
_entity_poly.pdbx_strand_id
1 'polypeptide(L)'
;MTITGNKILIIGGTGSLGTNLTKRYLNDNEIYLYSRDECKHWSMQIDFNHNPKLHFIIGNISDKEKIKQTIVRHNFDIIIMAAALKHIDKCEYETNECLNTNLFGTKNVLDEIENNLKLLTNLKKVCFISTDKACSPVNIYGMTKAASECLMIEKAKYIPSIKFVCVRYGNVLNSRGSIIPMLHKIGENKDIPSFKITDRRMTRFVMTLDQSVDLVEHALIHGESGDVVIPKLISCTVIDLIEIFSELYNKPIVDDKLRPGEKMLESLINDTQSMRLQFGPDGYMYIKPPFKNF
;
A
#
# COMPACT_ATOMS: atom_id res chain seq x y z
N MET A 1 7.15 10.66 18.89
CA MET A 1 7.56 9.27 19.28
C MET A 1 8.08 8.59 18.04
N THR A 2 9.18 7.89 18.10
CA THR A 2 9.76 7.12 16.99
C THR A 2 9.47 5.63 17.18
N ILE A 3 9.40 4.88 16.08
CA ILE A 3 9.26 3.42 16.11
C ILE A 3 10.64 2.80 16.29
N THR A 4 10.95 2.37 17.52
CA THR A 4 12.27 1.84 17.90
C THR A 4 12.14 0.60 18.78
N GLY A 5 13.11 -0.32 18.69
CA GLY A 5 13.18 -1.52 19.51
C GLY A 5 12.09 -2.57 19.19
N ASN A 6 11.53 -2.54 17.98
CA ASN A 6 10.46 -3.43 17.56
C ASN A 6 10.96 -4.50 16.60
N LYS A 7 10.29 -5.64 16.61
CA LYS A 7 10.35 -6.66 15.59
C LYS A 7 9.21 -6.42 14.59
N ILE A 8 9.53 -6.02 13.36
CA ILE A 8 8.58 -5.57 12.36
C ILE A 8 8.51 -6.56 11.19
N LEU A 9 7.34 -7.09 10.89
CA LEU A 9 7.07 -7.86 9.68
C LEU A 9 6.50 -6.95 8.60
N ILE A 10 7.11 -6.94 7.40
CA ILE A 10 6.62 -6.24 6.23
C ILE A 10 6.24 -7.27 5.16
N ILE A 11 4.93 -7.52 5.00
CA ILE A 11 4.39 -8.41 3.97
C ILE A 11 4.33 -7.63 2.66
N GLY A 12 5.04 -8.09 1.63
CA GLY A 12 5.33 -7.33 0.42
C GLY A 12 6.60 -6.46 0.55
N GLY A 13 7.49 -6.84 1.46
CA GLY A 13 8.65 -6.07 1.89
C GLY A 13 9.65 -5.71 0.78
N THR A 14 9.71 -6.47 -0.32
CA THR A 14 10.60 -6.16 -1.46
C THR A 14 9.98 -5.17 -2.47
N GLY A 15 8.78 -4.65 -2.21
CA GLY A 15 8.17 -3.57 -2.98
C GLY A 15 8.81 -2.21 -2.70
N SER A 16 8.45 -1.17 -3.49
CA SER A 16 8.99 0.18 -3.31
C SER A 16 8.76 0.73 -1.91
N LEU A 17 7.54 0.60 -1.38
CA LEU A 17 7.22 1.03 -0.02
C LEU A 17 8.01 0.20 1.01
N GLY A 18 8.00 -1.13 0.89
CA GLY A 18 8.71 -2.02 1.83
C GLY A 18 10.21 -1.72 1.90
N THR A 19 10.85 -1.46 0.75
CA THR A 19 12.26 -1.04 0.70
C THR A 19 12.50 0.28 1.43
N ASN A 20 11.59 1.27 1.29
CA ASN A 20 11.75 2.56 1.97
C ASN A 20 11.42 2.48 3.46
N LEU A 21 10.43 1.66 3.86
CA LEU A 21 10.20 1.35 5.29
C LEU A 21 11.44 0.68 5.92
N THR A 22 12.07 -0.24 5.19
CA THR A 22 13.32 -0.88 5.65
C THR A 22 14.43 0.16 5.84
N LYS A 23 14.62 1.08 4.89
CA LYS A 23 15.61 2.17 5.04
C LYS A 23 15.34 3.04 6.28
N ARG A 24 14.07 3.34 6.54
CA ARG A 24 13.65 4.18 7.68
C ARG A 24 13.87 3.50 9.03
N TYR A 25 13.55 2.21 9.14
CA TYR A 25 13.41 1.54 10.44
C TYR A 25 14.54 0.61 10.82
N LEU A 26 15.41 0.18 9.89
CA LEU A 26 16.39 -0.89 10.11
C LEU A 26 17.43 -0.57 11.18
N ASN A 27 17.80 0.69 11.35
CA ASN A 27 18.82 1.06 12.35
C ASN A 27 18.36 0.75 13.79
N ASP A 28 17.08 0.99 14.06
CA ASP A 28 16.53 0.96 15.40
C ASP A 28 15.61 -0.24 15.67
N ASN A 29 15.39 -1.10 14.66
CA ASN A 29 14.45 -2.22 14.74
C ASN A 29 15.00 -3.47 14.06
N GLU A 30 14.39 -4.61 14.33
CA GLU A 30 14.61 -5.87 13.62
C GLU A 30 13.54 -6.02 12.54
N ILE A 31 13.93 -6.13 11.27
CA ILE A 31 13.02 -6.09 10.12
C ILE A 31 12.95 -7.46 9.45
N TYR A 32 11.75 -7.94 9.23
CA TYR A 32 11.45 -9.18 8.51
C TYR A 32 10.67 -8.86 7.24
N LEU A 33 11.23 -9.21 6.08
CA LEU A 33 10.62 -9.01 4.78
C LEU A 33 10.01 -10.32 4.27
N TYR A 34 8.70 -10.35 4.15
CA TYR A 34 7.98 -11.49 3.60
C TYR A 34 7.56 -11.19 2.16
N SER A 35 8.06 -11.95 1.20
CA SER A 35 7.66 -11.84 -0.21
C SER A 35 7.99 -13.10 -1.01
N ARG A 36 7.47 -13.18 -2.25
CA ARG A 36 7.59 -14.36 -3.13
C ARG A 36 8.91 -14.44 -3.89
N ASP A 37 9.55 -13.29 -4.12
CA ASP A 37 10.64 -13.14 -5.08
C ASP A 37 12.00 -13.21 -4.37
N GLU A 38 12.65 -14.36 -4.46
CA GLU A 38 13.97 -14.60 -3.87
C GLU A 38 15.07 -13.73 -4.47
N CYS A 39 14.99 -13.44 -5.77
CA CYS A 39 15.98 -12.58 -6.44
C CYS A 39 15.97 -11.16 -5.86
N LYS A 40 14.77 -10.65 -5.52
CA LYS A 40 14.68 -9.35 -4.84
C LYS A 40 15.17 -9.42 -3.40
N HIS A 41 14.99 -10.54 -2.69
CA HIS A 41 15.58 -10.74 -1.38
C HIS A 41 17.09 -10.65 -1.47
N TRP A 42 17.70 -11.37 -2.39
CA TRP A 42 19.14 -11.37 -2.60
C TRP A 42 19.67 -9.96 -2.94
N SER A 43 19.02 -9.24 -3.86
CA SER A 43 19.40 -7.87 -4.19
C SER A 43 19.32 -6.95 -2.97
N MET A 44 18.24 -7.02 -2.20
CA MET A 44 18.10 -6.20 -0.99
C MET A 44 19.13 -6.57 0.09
N GLN A 45 19.50 -7.85 0.20
CA GLN A 45 20.53 -8.27 1.13
C GLN A 45 21.88 -7.59 0.84
N ILE A 46 22.21 -7.46 -0.44
CA ILE A 46 23.42 -6.72 -0.88
C ILE A 46 23.23 -5.22 -0.63
N ASP A 47 22.11 -4.63 -1.07
CA ASP A 47 21.84 -3.19 -0.94
C ASP A 47 21.90 -2.69 0.51
N PHE A 48 21.56 -3.57 1.46
CA PHE A 48 21.62 -3.30 2.90
C PHE A 48 22.86 -3.89 3.59
N ASN A 49 23.92 -4.19 2.83
CA ASN A 49 25.23 -4.66 3.34
C ASN A 49 25.13 -5.85 4.29
N HIS A 50 24.28 -6.83 3.99
CA HIS A 50 24.03 -8.01 4.83
C HIS A 50 23.75 -7.67 6.30
N ASN A 51 23.00 -6.60 6.55
CA ASN A 51 22.70 -6.13 7.89
C ASN A 51 22.04 -7.26 8.72
N PRO A 52 22.61 -7.61 9.90
CA PRO A 52 22.12 -8.75 10.70
C PRO A 52 20.71 -8.57 11.28
N LYS A 53 20.17 -7.34 11.30
CA LYS A 53 18.80 -7.04 11.73
C LYS A 53 17.78 -7.15 10.59
N LEU A 54 18.22 -7.45 9.35
CA LEU A 54 17.35 -7.61 8.20
C LEU A 54 17.19 -9.09 7.83
N HIS A 55 15.99 -9.60 7.97
CA HIS A 55 15.65 -11.00 7.73
C HIS A 55 14.71 -11.15 6.54
N PHE A 56 14.87 -12.25 5.80
CA PHE A 56 14.08 -12.53 4.60
C PHE A 56 13.30 -13.83 4.76
N ILE A 57 12.02 -13.79 4.42
CA ILE A 57 11.11 -14.94 4.45
C ILE A 57 10.44 -15.07 3.10
N ILE A 58 10.74 -16.16 2.38
CA ILE A 58 10.07 -16.48 1.12
C ILE A 58 8.70 -17.05 1.42
N GLY A 59 7.67 -16.42 0.85
CA GLY A 59 6.29 -16.88 0.99
C GLY A 59 5.28 -16.06 0.19
N ASN A 60 4.12 -16.64 -0.04
CA ASN A 60 2.98 -16.01 -0.68
C ASN A 60 1.93 -15.66 0.39
N ILE A 61 1.36 -14.46 0.33
CA ILE A 61 0.29 -14.03 1.26
C ILE A 61 -0.98 -14.91 1.14
N SER A 62 -1.20 -15.54 -0.01
CA SER A 62 -2.30 -16.50 -0.21
C SER A 62 -2.05 -17.86 0.46
N ASP A 63 -0.82 -18.16 0.88
CA ASP A 63 -0.48 -19.36 1.64
C ASP A 63 -0.74 -19.14 3.14
N LYS A 64 -1.92 -19.54 3.57
CA LYS A 64 -2.40 -19.34 4.94
C LYS A 64 -1.51 -20.04 5.98
N GLU A 65 -1.05 -21.27 5.69
CA GLU A 65 -0.22 -22.02 6.62
C GLU A 65 1.17 -21.39 6.77
N LYS A 66 1.77 -20.91 5.65
CA LYS A 66 3.05 -20.20 5.69
C LYS A 66 2.95 -18.89 6.46
N ILE A 67 1.84 -18.16 6.32
CA ILE A 67 1.55 -16.94 7.12
C ILE A 67 1.49 -17.30 8.61
N LYS A 68 0.70 -18.33 9.00
CA LYS A 68 0.60 -18.81 10.37
C LYS A 68 1.97 -19.14 10.97
N GLN A 69 2.73 -19.99 10.28
CA GLN A 69 4.08 -20.37 10.73
C GLN A 69 4.97 -19.15 10.93
N THR A 70 4.88 -18.17 10.03
CA THR A 70 5.70 -16.95 10.08
C THR A 70 5.34 -16.10 11.29
N ILE A 71 4.05 -15.77 11.49
CA ILE A 71 3.64 -14.85 12.55
C ILE A 71 3.77 -15.47 13.94
N VAL A 72 3.47 -16.76 14.08
CA VAL A 72 3.57 -17.45 15.37
C VAL A 72 5.03 -17.67 15.76
N ARG A 73 5.87 -18.12 14.82
CA ARG A 73 7.29 -18.42 15.09
C ARG A 73 8.08 -17.20 15.57
N HIS A 74 7.82 -16.02 14.98
CA HIS A 74 8.63 -14.84 15.23
C HIS A 74 8.02 -13.87 16.24
N ASN A 75 6.70 -13.96 16.49
CA ASN A 75 5.96 -13.14 17.48
C ASN A 75 6.32 -11.64 17.36
N PHE A 76 5.93 -11.03 16.24
CA PHE A 76 6.23 -9.65 15.88
C PHE A 76 5.52 -8.62 16.78
N ASP A 77 6.10 -7.44 16.94
CA ASP A 77 5.47 -6.27 17.58
C ASP A 77 4.54 -5.52 16.61
N ILE A 78 4.95 -5.43 15.33
CA ILE A 78 4.26 -4.68 14.30
C ILE A 78 4.20 -5.51 13.01
N ILE A 79 3.03 -5.54 12.35
CA ILE A 79 2.84 -6.12 11.03
C ILE A 79 2.38 -5.03 10.06
N ILE A 80 3.09 -4.85 8.93
CA ILE A 80 2.72 -3.93 7.85
C ILE A 80 2.37 -4.75 6.62
N MET A 81 1.12 -4.62 6.14
CA MET A 81 0.58 -5.40 5.03
C MET A 81 0.60 -4.56 3.75
N ALA A 82 1.70 -4.67 3.00
CA ALA A 82 1.96 -3.92 1.75
C ALA A 82 1.91 -4.78 0.48
N ALA A 83 1.66 -6.09 0.61
CA ALA A 83 1.55 -6.97 -0.56
C ALA A 83 0.25 -6.72 -1.32
N ALA A 84 0.34 -6.52 -2.62
CA ALA A 84 -0.81 -6.42 -3.52
C ALA A 84 -0.42 -6.59 -4.99
N LEU A 85 -1.37 -7.05 -5.79
CA LEU A 85 -1.43 -6.76 -7.22
C LEU A 85 -2.03 -5.37 -7.38
N LYS A 86 -1.34 -4.44 -8.06
CA LYS A 86 -1.72 -3.02 -8.09
C LYS A 86 -2.07 -2.47 -9.48
N HIS A 87 -1.78 -3.22 -10.53
CA HIS A 87 -2.09 -2.82 -11.89
C HIS A 87 -3.56 -3.11 -12.20
N ILE A 88 -4.35 -2.04 -12.43
CA ILE A 88 -5.81 -2.12 -12.61
C ILE A 88 -6.16 -3.06 -13.74
N ASP A 89 -5.57 -2.85 -14.92
CA ASP A 89 -5.80 -3.68 -16.11
C ASP A 89 -5.51 -5.15 -15.86
N LYS A 90 -4.39 -5.46 -15.18
CA LYS A 90 -4.05 -6.83 -14.82
C LYS A 90 -5.06 -7.44 -13.86
N CYS A 91 -5.52 -6.68 -12.87
CA CYS A 91 -6.53 -7.15 -11.92
C CYS A 91 -7.88 -7.41 -12.62
N GLU A 92 -8.27 -6.60 -13.62
CA GLU A 92 -9.48 -6.83 -14.40
C GLU A 92 -9.41 -8.13 -15.22
N TYR A 93 -8.26 -8.43 -15.84
CA TYR A 93 -8.07 -9.65 -16.62
C TYR A 93 -7.77 -10.89 -15.77
N GLU A 94 -7.08 -10.73 -14.64
CA GLU A 94 -6.70 -11.80 -13.71
C GLU A 94 -7.43 -11.63 -12.38
N THR A 95 -8.76 -11.51 -12.45
CA THR A 95 -9.63 -11.19 -11.31
C THR A 95 -9.43 -12.15 -10.14
N ASN A 96 -9.36 -13.45 -10.43
CA ASN A 96 -9.19 -14.48 -9.39
C ASN A 96 -7.87 -14.32 -8.64
N GLU A 97 -6.78 -14.04 -9.35
CA GLU A 97 -5.47 -13.82 -8.73
C GLU A 97 -5.43 -12.51 -7.92
N CYS A 98 -6.14 -11.48 -8.41
CA CYS A 98 -6.33 -10.24 -7.66
C CYS A 98 -7.09 -10.48 -6.34
N LEU A 99 -8.19 -11.23 -6.37
CA LEU A 99 -8.94 -11.63 -5.18
C LEU A 99 -8.07 -12.45 -4.21
N ASN A 100 -7.38 -13.47 -4.72
CA ASN A 100 -6.52 -14.35 -3.92
C ASN A 100 -5.41 -13.58 -3.20
N THR A 101 -4.75 -12.66 -3.91
CA THR A 101 -3.64 -11.91 -3.33
C THR A 101 -4.13 -10.76 -2.44
N ASN A 102 -5.04 -9.90 -2.95
CA ASN A 102 -5.36 -8.64 -2.28
C ASN A 102 -6.39 -8.81 -1.16
N LEU A 103 -7.43 -9.64 -1.36
CA LEU A 103 -8.50 -9.83 -0.39
C LEU A 103 -8.27 -11.06 0.48
N PHE A 104 -8.18 -12.25 -0.12
CA PHE A 104 -8.03 -13.47 0.65
C PHE A 104 -6.66 -13.57 1.33
N GLY A 105 -5.61 -13.05 0.70
CA GLY A 105 -4.31 -12.92 1.34
C GLY A 105 -4.35 -12.02 2.58
N THR A 106 -5.02 -10.86 2.50
CA THR A 106 -5.26 -10.00 3.67
C THR A 106 -6.06 -10.73 4.74
N LYS A 107 -7.14 -11.42 4.34
CA LYS A 107 -7.97 -12.21 5.25
C LYS A 107 -7.17 -13.30 5.95
N ASN A 108 -6.29 -14.01 5.24
CA ASN A 108 -5.42 -15.03 5.83
C ASN A 108 -4.58 -14.48 6.99
N VAL A 109 -3.95 -13.32 6.80
CA VAL A 109 -3.16 -12.68 7.86
C VAL A 109 -4.03 -12.34 9.06
N LEU A 110 -5.20 -11.75 8.83
CA LEU A 110 -6.10 -11.33 9.91
C LEU A 110 -6.70 -12.52 10.65
N ASP A 111 -7.10 -13.58 9.94
CA ASP A 111 -7.62 -14.82 10.55
C ASP A 111 -6.53 -15.50 11.39
N GLU A 112 -5.29 -15.57 10.92
CA GLU A 112 -4.21 -16.20 11.67
C GLU A 112 -3.78 -15.36 12.90
N ILE A 113 -3.90 -14.04 12.84
CA ILE A 113 -3.75 -13.20 14.03
C ILE A 113 -4.83 -13.53 15.06
N GLU A 114 -6.10 -13.56 14.66
CA GLU A 114 -7.23 -13.85 15.54
C GLU A 114 -7.14 -15.27 16.15
N ASN A 115 -6.87 -16.27 15.31
CA ASN A 115 -6.80 -17.67 15.74
C ASN A 115 -5.64 -17.97 16.69
N ASN A 116 -4.59 -17.14 16.68
CA ASN A 116 -3.36 -17.36 17.46
C ASN A 116 -3.07 -16.26 18.48
N LEU A 117 -4.06 -15.45 18.89
CA LEU A 117 -3.88 -14.32 19.82
C LEU A 117 -3.09 -14.67 21.08
N LYS A 118 -3.30 -15.86 21.63
CA LYS A 118 -2.61 -16.32 22.85
C LYS A 118 -1.10 -16.53 22.64
N LEU A 119 -0.67 -16.76 21.41
CA LEU A 119 0.73 -16.97 21.04
C LEU A 119 1.41 -15.67 20.58
N LEU A 120 0.62 -14.69 20.15
CA LEU A 120 1.10 -13.40 19.63
C LEU A 120 1.18 -12.33 20.73
N THR A 121 1.92 -12.65 21.79
CA THR A 121 1.98 -11.82 23.00
C THR A 121 2.63 -10.45 22.80
N ASN A 122 3.45 -10.31 21.76
CA ASN A 122 4.15 -9.06 21.44
C ASN A 122 3.39 -8.17 20.45
N LEU A 123 2.42 -8.73 19.69
CA LEU A 123 1.77 -8.00 18.61
C LEU A 123 0.90 -6.86 19.14
N LYS A 124 1.29 -5.64 18.80
CA LYS A 124 0.63 -4.39 19.25
C LYS A 124 -0.07 -3.65 18.11
N LYS A 125 0.46 -3.73 16.88
CA LYS A 125 -0.02 -2.91 15.78
C LYS A 125 -0.01 -3.67 14.46
N VAL A 126 -1.08 -3.49 13.68
CA VAL A 126 -1.21 -3.98 12.30
C VAL A 126 -1.61 -2.80 11.42
N CYS A 127 -0.82 -2.54 10.36
CA CYS A 127 -1.09 -1.48 9.40
C CYS A 127 -1.36 -2.08 8.02
N PHE A 128 -2.48 -1.71 7.42
CA PHE A 128 -2.85 -2.11 6.07
C PHE A 128 -2.64 -0.96 5.08
N ILE A 129 -1.95 -1.25 3.98
CA ILE A 129 -1.69 -0.29 2.91
C ILE A 129 -2.85 -0.33 1.91
N SER A 130 -3.68 0.70 1.91
CA SER A 130 -4.80 0.89 1.00
C SER A 130 -4.48 1.93 -0.09
N THR A 131 -5.48 2.46 -0.77
CA THR A 131 -5.36 3.30 -1.96
C THR A 131 -6.58 4.21 -2.10
N ASP A 132 -6.43 5.33 -2.82
CA ASP A 132 -7.54 6.18 -3.27
C ASP A 132 -8.61 5.40 -4.06
N LYS A 133 -8.20 4.33 -4.75
CA LYS A 133 -9.10 3.48 -5.54
C LYS A 133 -10.05 2.62 -4.70
N ALA A 134 -9.79 2.49 -3.40
CA ALA A 134 -10.72 1.89 -2.43
C ALA A 134 -11.90 2.81 -2.09
N CYS A 135 -11.77 4.12 -2.36
CA CYS A 135 -12.86 5.08 -2.19
C CYS A 135 -13.82 4.99 -3.39
N SER A 136 -15.08 4.62 -3.18
CA SER A 136 -16.08 4.42 -4.23
C SER A 136 -15.52 3.60 -5.41
N PRO A 137 -15.15 2.33 -5.20
CA PRO A 137 -14.38 1.55 -6.16
C PRO A 137 -15.18 1.22 -7.42
N VAL A 138 -14.53 1.28 -8.59
CA VAL A 138 -15.13 0.93 -9.90
C VAL A 138 -14.37 -0.19 -10.61
N ASN A 139 -13.32 -0.73 -9.99
CA ASN A 139 -12.50 -1.82 -10.51
C ASN A 139 -12.18 -2.83 -9.42
N ILE A 140 -11.83 -4.05 -9.84
CA ILE A 140 -11.58 -5.15 -8.89
C ILE A 140 -10.43 -4.85 -7.91
N TYR A 141 -9.40 -4.12 -8.35
CA TYR A 141 -8.34 -3.70 -7.45
C TYR A 141 -8.87 -2.82 -6.32
N GLY A 142 -9.63 -1.78 -6.65
CA GLY A 142 -10.27 -0.91 -5.64
C GLY A 142 -11.25 -1.67 -4.74
N MET A 143 -12.07 -2.57 -5.32
CA MET A 143 -13.03 -3.40 -4.57
C MET A 143 -12.32 -4.30 -3.55
N THR A 144 -11.22 -4.96 -3.94
CA THR A 144 -10.45 -5.80 -3.02
C THR A 144 -9.82 -5.00 -1.89
N LYS A 145 -9.34 -3.79 -2.17
CA LYS A 145 -8.77 -2.90 -1.15
C LYS A 145 -9.85 -2.36 -0.20
N ALA A 146 -11.01 -1.96 -0.73
CA ALA A 146 -12.14 -1.51 0.09
C ALA A 146 -12.65 -2.62 1.03
N ALA A 147 -12.82 -3.84 0.52
CA ALA A 147 -13.20 -4.98 1.34
C ALA A 147 -12.15 -5.30 2.42
N SER A 148 -10.87 -5.16 2.10
CA SER A 148 -9.79 -5.35 3.06
C SER A 148 -9.77 -4.28 4.17
N GLU A 149 -10.08 -3.02 3.85
CA GLU A 149 -10.29 -1.97 4.87
C GLU A 149 -11.43 -2.37 5.84
N CYS A 150 -12.54 -2.89 5.30
CA CYS A 150 -13.65 -3.36 6.13
C CYS A 150 -13.24 -4.50 7.07
N LEU A 151 -12.44 -5.47 6.60
CA LEU A 151 -11.90 -6.54 7.43
C LEU A 151 -10.98 -6.01 8.55
N MET A 152 -10.13 -5.03 8.25
CA MET A 152 -9.28 -4.38 9.25
C MET A 152 -10.10 -3.68 10.33
N ILE A 153 -11.14 -2.95 9.92
CA ILE A 153 -12.06 -2.25 10.83
C ILE A 153 -12.83 -3.26 11.70
N GLU A 154 -13.26 -4.38 11.13
CA GLU A 154 -13.91 -5.45 11.89
C GLU A 154 -12.97 -6.01 12.96
N LYS A 155 -11.72 -6.32 12.63
CA LYS A 155 -10.74 -6.81 13.62
C LYS A 155 -10.45 -5.78 14.71
N ALA A 156 -10.43 -4.49 14.36
CA ALA A 156 -10.30 -3.41 15.34
C ALA A 156 -11.42 -3.40 16.39
N LYS A 157 -12.63 -3.82 16.00
CA LYS A 157 -13.78 -3.93 16.91
C LYS A 157 -13.65 -5.10 17.86
N TYR A 158 -13.21 -6.26 17.36
CA TYR A 158 -13.25 -7.52 18.13
C TYR A 158 -11.94 -7.85 18.85
N ILE A 159 -10.82 -7.22 18.47
CA ILE A 159 -9.49 -7.46 19.08
C ILE A 159 -8.92 -6.14 19.62
N PRO A 160 -9.44 -5.62 20.74
CA PRO A 160 -9.02 -4.32 21.28
C PRO A 160 -7.58 -4.28 21.82
N SER A 161 -6.95 -5.44 22.02
CA SER A 161 -5.55 -5.54 22.45
C SER A 161 -4.53 -5.19 21.36
N ILE A 162 -4.96 -5.17 20.09
CA ILE A 162 -4.11 -4.87 18.95
C ILE A 162 -4.70 -3.64 18.21
N LYS A 163 -3.85 -2.68 17.88
CA LYS A 163 -4.23 -1.54 17.04
C LYS A 163 -4.23 -1.97 15.57
N PHE A 164 -5.39 -1.91 14.92
CA PHE A 164 -5.54 -2.11 13.47
C PHE A 164 -5.79 -0.76 12.81
N VAL A 165 -4.92 -0.35 11.90
CA VAL A 165 -5.07 0.91 11.15
C VAL A 165 -4.89 0.68 9.66
N CYS A 166 -5.60 1.49 8.85
CA CYS A 166 -5.42 1.53 7.41
C CYS A 166 -4.79 2.87 7.03
N VAL A 167 -3.99 2.88 5.97
CA VAL A 167 -3.54 4.11 5.32
C VAL A 167 -4.05 4.14 3.89
N ARG A 168 -4.59 5.28 3.45
CA ARG A 168 -5.12 5.46 2.10
C ARG A 168 -4.39 6.61 1.44
N TYR A 169 -3.81 6.37 0.26
CA TYR A 169 -3.07 7.36 -0.49
C TYR A 169 -3.21 7.17 -2.00
N GLY A 170 -2.78 8.17 -2.77
CA GLY A 170 -2.83 8.18 -4.22
C GLY A 170 -1.62 7.51 -4.89
N ASN A 171 -1.22 8.08 -6.03
CA ASN A 171 -0.11 7.56 -6.82
C ASN A 171 1.23 7.95 -6.17
N VAL A 172 2.05 6.96 -5.88
CA VAL A 172 3.41 7.19 -5.37
C VAL A 172 4.36 7.39 -6.54
N LEU A 173 4.91 8.59 -6.65
CA LEU A 173 5.83 8.98 -7.70
C LEU A 173 7.08 8.08 -7.70
N ASN A 174 7.54 7.73 -8.90
CA ASN A 174 8.73 6.92 -9.12
C ASN A 174 8.73 5.54 -8.42
N SER A 175 7.55 5.07 -7.98
CA SER A 175 7.43 3.70 -7.50
C SER A 175 7.52 2.69 -8.65
N ARG A 176 8.01 1.48 -8.37
CA ARG A 176 8.19 0.42 -9.37
C ARG A 176 6.87 0.13 -10.10
N GLY A 177 6.89 0.18 -11.45
CA GLY A 177 5.71 -0.01 -12.29
C GLY A 177 4.69 1.15 -12.25
N SER A 178 5.05 2.32 -11.73
CA SER A 178 4.23 3.53 -11.80
C SER A 178 4.44 4.29 -13.12
N ILE A 179 3.67 5.37 -13.30
CA ILE A 179 3.62 6.12 -14.55
C ILE A 179 4.99 6.73 -14.92
N ILE A 180 5.74 7.28 -13.98
CA ILE A 180 7.04 7.94 -14.26
C ILE A 180 8.07 6.96 -14.84
N PRO A 181 8.40 5.82 -14.21
CA PRO A 181 9.29 4.83 -14.83
C PRO A 181 8.78 4.28 -16.17
N MET A 182 7.46 4.22 -16.36
CA MET A 182 6.88 3.80 -17.63
C MET A 182 7.10 4.86 -18.72
N LEU A 183 6.89 6.14 -18.41
CA LEU A 183 7.11 7.25 -19.36
C LEU A 183 8.59 7.36 -19.78
N HIS A 184 9.54 7.16 -18.85
CA HIS A 184 10.96 7.07 -19.21
C HIS A 184 11.23 5.94 -20.21
N LYS A 185 10.73 4.72 -19.93
CA LYS A 185 10.90 3.57 -20.84
C LYS A 185 10.30 3.82 -22.22
N ILE A 186 9.13 4.46 -22.31
CA ILE A 186 8.50 4.85 -23.56
C ILE A 186 9.35 5.91 -24.28
N GLY A 187 9.84 6.89 -23.53
CA GLY A 187 10.68 7.97 -24.05
C GLY A 187 11.98 7.47 -24.67
N GLU A 188 12.67 6.58 -23.97
CA GLU A 188 13.95 5.98 -24.39
C GLU A 188 13.80 4.99 -25.57
N ASN A 189 12.64 4.35 -25.71
CA ASN A 189 12.40 3.33 -26.73
C ASN A 189 12.11 3.98 -28.09
N LYS A 190 13.04 3.86 -29.04
CA LYS A 190 12.92 4.42 -30.41
C LYS A 190 11.81 3.77 -31.23
N ASP A 191 11.39 2.56 -30.92
CA ASP A 191 10.31 1.86 -31.62
C ASP A 191 8.91 2.31 -31.20
N ILE A 192 8.81 3.08 -30.12
CA ILE A 192 7.55 3.69 -29.66
C ILE A 192 7.53 5.16 -30.07
N PRO A 193 6.73 5.54 -31.09
CA PRO A 193 6.82 6.87 -31.68
C PRO A 193 6.14 7.99 -30.87
N SER A 194 5.28 7.65 -29.90
CA SER A 194 4.45 8.63 -29.20
C SER A 194 4.14 8.19 -27.76
N PHE A 195 3.83 9.18 -26.91
CA PHE A 195 3.15 8.96 -25.63
C PHE A 195 1.64 8.87 -25.87
N LYS A 196 0.95 8.09 -25.02
CA LYS A 196 -0.49 7.88 -25.11
C LYS A 196 -1.19 8.46 -23.90
N ILE A 197 -2.32 9.14 -24.12
CA ILE A 197 -3.22 9.61 -23.07
C ILE A 197 -4.63 9.11 -23.33
N THR A 198 -5.29 8.59 -22.31
CA THR A 198 -6.64 8.02 -22.41
C THR A 198 -7.72 9.08 -22.25
N ASP A 199 -7.50 10.11 -21.44
CA ASP A 199 -8.31 11.32 -21.36
C ASP A 199 -7.52 12.47 -20.75
N ARG A 200 -7.55 13.65 -21.38
CA ARG A 200 -6.80 14.84 -20.95
C ARG A 200 -7.31 15.47 -19.66
N ARG A 201 -8.54 15.16 -19.26
CA ARG A 201 -9.19 15.67 -18.04
C ARG A 201 -8.85 14.86 -16.79
N MET A 202 -8.15 13.73 -16.94
CA MET A 202 -7.79 12.87 -15.80
C MET A 202 -6.90 13.58 -14.80
N THR A 203 -7.24 13.47 -13.52
CA THR A 203 -6.38 13.92 -12.42
C THR A 203 -5.99 12.75 -11.53
N ARG A 204 -4.84 12.86 -10.89
CA ARG A 204 -4.35 11.89 -9.91
C ARG A 204 -3.77 12.59 -8.70
N PHE A 205 -4.07 12.05 -7.51
CA PHE A 205 -3.32 12.41 -6.31
C PHE A 205 -1.92 11.85 -6.41
N VAL A 206 -0.94 12.67 -6.03
CA VAL A 206 0.47 12.28 -6.10
C VAL A 206 1.18 12.54 -4.78
N MET A 207 2.16 11.67 -4.48
CA MET A 207 3.02 11.79 -3.32
C MET A 207 4.37 11.12 -3.58
N THR A 208 5.37 11.48 -2.78
CA THR A 208 6.68 10.82 -2.81
C THR A 208 6.70 9.50 -2.03
N LEU A 209 7.74 8.69 -2.23
CA LEU A 209 7.96 7.49 -1.41
C LEU A 209 8.16 7.84 0.06
N ASP A 210 8.90 8.91 0.36
CA ASP A 210 9.13 9.35 1.74
C ASP A 210 7.82 9.75 2.42
N GLN A 211 6.97 10.53 1.74
CA GLN A 211 5.64 10.86 2.25
C GLN A 211 4.77 9.63 2.52
N SER A 212 4.93 8.56 1.72
CA SER A 212 4.20 7.31 1.97
C SER A 212 4.70 6.58 3.22
N VAL A 213 6.00 6.66 3.52
CA VAL A 213 6.58 6.15 4.77
C VAL A 213 6.13 6.99 5.97
N ASP A 214 6.15 8.33 5.84
CA ASP A 214 5.68 9.25 6.87
C ASP A 214 4.21 8.99 7.24
N LEU A 215 3.35 8.72 6.24
CA LEU A 215 1.96 8.35 6.47
C LEU A 215 1.83 7.05 7.28
N VAL A 216 2.58 6.01 6.92
CA VAL A 216 2.57 4.74 7.65
C VAL A 216 3.04 4.95 9.09
N GLU A 217 4.11 5.70 9.30
CA GLU A 217 4.63 6.03 10.63
C GLU A 217 3.61 6.82 11.44
N HIS A 218 3.02 7.85 10.84
CA HIS A 218 1.97 8.66 11.46
C HIS A 218 0.77 7.81 11.89
N ALA A 219 0.28 6.92 11.03
CA ALA A 219 -0.83 6.03 11.34
C ALA A 219 -0.50 5.04 12.49
N LEU A 220 0.70 4.47 12.48
CA LEU A 220 1.16 3.57 13.54
C LEU A 220 1.31 4.27 14.90
N ILE A 221 1.69 5.55 14.91
CA ILE A 221 1.90 6.33 16.14
C ILE A 221 0.59 6.95 16.61
N HIS A 222 -0.09 7.73 15.75
CA HIS A 222 -1.19 8.62 16.11
C HIS A 222 -2.58 8.06 15.77
N GLY A 223 -2.70 7.17 14.76
CA GLY A 223 -3.96 6.54 14.43
C GLY A 223 -4.53 5.71 15.59
N GLU A 224 -5.84 5.70 15.73
CA GLU A 224 -6.56 4.83 16.64
C GLU A 224 -7.00 3.54 15.93
N SER A 225 -7.33 2.51 16.71
CA SER A 225 -7.77 1.24 16.14
C SER A 225 -9.07 1.41 15.35
N GLY A 226 -9.09 0.98 14.09
CA GLY A 226 -10.18 1.12 13.14
C GLY A 226 -10.10 2.36 12.25
N ASP A 227 -9.16 3.28 12.46
CA ASP A 227 -9.00 4.46 11.62
C ASP A 227 -8.50 4.11 10.21
N VAL A 228 -9.01 4.84 9.22
CA VAL A 228 -8.39 4.97 7.90
C VAL A 228 -7.72 6.35 7.84
N VAL A 229 -6.40 6.36 7.84
CA VAL A 229 -5.59 7.58 7.89
C VAL A 229 -5.25 8.03 6.47
N ILE A 230 -5.47 9.31 6.20
CA ILE A 230 -5.32 9.93 4.88
C ILE A 230 -4.45 11.17 5.00
N PRO A 231 -3.40 11.33 4.17
CA PRO A 231 -2.62 12.56 4.15
C PRO A 231 -3.32 13.64 3.31
N LYS A 232 -2.99 14.88 3.54
CA LYS A 232 -3.32 15.96 2.60
C LYS A 232 -2.43 15.79 1.36
N LEU A 233 -3.03 15.51 0.22
CA LEU A 233 -2.32 15.29 -1.04
C LEU A 233 -2.58 16.42 -2.03
N ILE A 234 -1.59 16.67 -2.87
CA ILE A 234 -1.76 17.45 -4.09
C ILE A 234 -2.26 16.56 -5.22
N SER A 235 -2.95 17.15 -6.19
CA SER A 235 -3.33 16.48 -7.43
C SER A 235 -2.69 17.17 -8.63
N CYS A 236 -2.41 16.40 -9.66
CA CYS A 236 -2.00 16.92 -10.96
C CYS A 236 -2.87 16.30 -12.05
N THR A 237 -2.96 16.97 -13.21
CA THR A 237 -3.52 16.37 -14.39
C THR A 237 -2.53 15.36 -14.98
N VAL A 238 -3.03 14.28 -15.56
CA VAL A 238 -2.16 13.28 -16.19
C VAL A 238 -1.50 13.86 -17.45
N ILE A 239 -2.20 14.77 -18.14
CA ILE A 239 -1.66 15.41 -19.34
C ILE A 239 -0.44 16.27 -19.02
N ASP A 240 -0.46 17.11 -17.96
CA ASP A 240 0.69 17.95 -17.58
C ASP A 240 1.95 17.10 -17.35
N LEU A 241 1.77 15.94 -16.69
CA LEU A 241 2.87 15.01 -16.49
C LEU A 241 3.41 14.44 -17.81
N ILE A 242 2.52 14.04 -18.74
CA ILE A 242 2.94 13.48 -20.03
C ILE A 242 3.58 14.55 -20.91
N GLU A 243 3.14 15.81 -20.86
CA GLU A 243 3.73 16.93 -21.61
C GLU A 243 5.20 17.14 -21.25
N ILE A 244 5.57 17.08 -19.96
CA ILE A 244 6.97 17.14 -19.52
C ILE A 244 7.81 16.06 -20.21
N PHE A 245 7.30 14.83 -20.30
CA PHE A 245 8.02 13.73 -20.96
C PHE A 245 8.01 13.85 -22.49
N SER A 246 6.95 14.38 -23.07
CA SER A 246 6.84 14.70 -24.50
C SER A 246 7.95 15.67 -24.91
N GLU A 247 8.14 16.75 -24.16
CA GLU A 247 9.21 17.72 -24.37
C GLU A 247 10.60 17.09 -24.13
N LEU A 248 10.78 16.36 -23.02
CA LEU A 248 12.07 15.74 -22.65
C LEU A 248 12.58 14.78 -23.73
N TYR A 249 11.70 14.01 -24.36
CA TYR A 249 12.06 12.97 -25.33
C TYR A 249 11.72 13.35 -26.78
N ASN A 250 11.19 14.54 -27.01
CA ASN A 250 10.75 15.03 -28.31
C ASN A 250 9.83 14.05 -29.06
N LYS A 251 8.79 13.55 -28.35
CA LYS A 251 7.79 12.62 -28.89
C LYS A 251 6.39 13.19 -28.75
N PRO A 252 5.53 13.08 -29.79
CA PRO A 252 4.16 13.58 -29.73
C PRO A 252 3.29 12.80 -28.75
N ILE A 253 2.22 13.45 -28.31
CA ILE A 253 1.16 12.84 -27.48
C ILE A 253 -0.02 12.52 -28.39
N VAL A 254 -0.52 11.28 -28.32
CA VAL A 254 -1.68 10.83 -29.07
C VAL A 254 -2.78 10.36 -28.12
N ASP A 255 -4.02 10.60 -28.49
CA ASP A 255 -5.17 10.13 -27.71
C ASP A 255 -5.34 8.61 -27.90
N ASP A 256 -5.68 7.90 -26.83
CA ASP A 256 -5.91 6.46 -26.78
C ASP A 256 -7.26 6.17 -26.10
N LYS A 257 -7.73 4.93 -26.18
CA LYS A 257 -9.00 4.53 -25.57
C LYS A 257 -8.87 4.39 -24.06
N LEU A 258 -9.94 4.74 -23.35
CA LEU A 258 -10.05 4.53 -21.92
C LEU A 258 -9.89 3.03 -21.59
N ARG A 259 -9.05 2.72 -20.62
CA ARG A 259 -8.83 1.34 -20.21
C ARG A 259 -9.93 0.86 -19.25
N PRO A 260 -10.27 -0.44 -19.24
CA PRO A 260 -11.21 -0.99 -18.27
C PRO A 260 -10.81 -0.63 -16.83
N GLY A 261 -11.77 -0.18 -16.03
CA GLY A 261 -11.57 0.14 -14.62
C GLY A 261 -10.88 1.48 -14.33
N GLU A 262 -10.53 2.28 -15.35
CA GLU A 262 -9.98 3.63 -15.11
C GLU A 262 -11.07 4.62 -14.68
N LYS A 263 -10.75 5.44 -13.67
CA LYS A 263 -11.55 6.60 -13.27
C LYS A 263 -10.99 7.87 -13.90
N MET A 264 -11.87 8.80 -14.22
CA MET A 264 -11.50 10.16 -14.60
C MET A 264 -10.86 10.90 -13.44
N LEU A 265 -11.52 10.90 -12.30
CA LEU A 265 -11.12 11.54 -11.05
C LEU A 265 -11.07 10.50 -9.95
N GLU A 266 -10.05 10.57 -9.10
CA GLU A 266 -9.97 9.76 -7.88
C GLU A 266 -10.44 10.57 -6.67
N SER A 267 -10.96 9.88 -5.67
CA SER A 267 -11.37 10.46 -4.38
C SER A 267 -10.70 9.71 -3.25
N LEU A 268 -10.37 10.42 -2.18
CA LEU A 268 -9.81 9.80 -0.96
C LEU A 268 -10.89 9.56 0.10
N ILE A 269 -12.00 10.29 0.01
CA ILE A 269 -13.11 10.29 0.95
C ILE A 269 -14.41 10.37 0.13
N ASN A 270 -15.40 9.55 0.45
CA ASN A 270 -16.75 9.64 -0.13
C ASN A 270 -17.73 10.32 0.85
N ASP A 271 -18.94 10.61 0.38
CA ASP A 271 -19.95 11.35 1.15
C ASP A 271 -20.28 10.70 2.51
N THR A 272 -20.42 9.37 2.55
CA THR A 272 -20.71 8.67 3.82
C THR A 272 -19.52 8.65 4.76
N GLN A 273 -18.31 8.67 4.25
CA GLN A 273 -17.08 8.74 5.03
C GLN A 273 -16.82 10.14 5.57
N SER A 274 -17.23 11.19 4.83
CA SER A 274 -17.11 12.58 5.27
C SER A 274 -17.84 12.86 6.58
N MET A 275 -18.93 12.14 6.85
CA MET A 275 -19.70 12.24 8.10
C MET A 275 -18.92 11.74 9.32
N ARG A 276 -17.88 10.96 9.12
CA ARG A 276 -17.01 10.36 10.16
C ARG A 276 -15.57 10.86 10.09
N LEU A 277 -15.35 11.97 9.38
CA LEU A 277 -14.03 12.53 9.16
C LEU A 277 -13.62 13.40 10.37
N GLN A 278 -12.40 13.17 10.85
CA GLN A 278 -11.75 14.02 11.82
C GLN A 278 -10.44 14.55 11.24
N PHE A 279 -10.16 15.83 11.51
CA PHE A 279 -8.91 16.47 11.12
C PHE A 279 -7.91 16.36 12.28
N GLY A 280 -6.73 15.88 11.97
CA GLY A 280 -5.62 15.79 12.90
C GLY A 280 -4.57 16.88 12.65
N PRO A 281 -3.48 16.86 13.45
CA PRO A 281 -2.34 17.73 13.24
C PRO A 281 -1.67 17.43 11.88
N ASP A 282 -0.89 18.40 11.40
CA ASP A 282 -0.01 18.27 10.22
C ASP A 282 -0.73 17.92 8.91
N GLY A 283 -2.05 18.18 8.82
CA GLY A 283 -2.86 17.95 7.62
C GLY A 283 -3.31 16.50 7.41
N TYR A 284 -3.10 15.62 8.37
CA TYR A 284 -3.66 14.28 8.33
C TYR A 284 -5.16 14.27 8.66
N MET A 285 -5.87 13.37 8.01
CA MET A 285 -7.31 13.16 8.19
C MET A 285 -7.56 11.72 8.60
N TYR A 286 -8.58 11.50 9.44
CA TYR A 286 -8.94 10.19 9.96
C TYR A 286 -10.41 9.92 9.65
N ILE A 287 -10.70 8.88 8.88
CA ILE A 287 -12.05 8.33 8.77
C ILE A 287 -12.23 7.40 9.95
N LYS A 288 -13.07 7.77 10.90
CA LYS A 288 -13.35 6.97 12.09
C LYS A 288 -14.20 5.74 11.76
N PRO A 289 -14.00 4.61 12.48
CA PRO A 289 -14.77 3.40 12.24
C PRO A 289 -16.26 3.59 12.62
N PRO A 290 -17.19 2.92 11.92
CA PRO A 290 -18.63 3.13 12.12
C PRO A 290 -19.17 2.67 13.48
N PHE A 291 -18.39 1.90 14.24
CA PHE A 291 -18.79 1.42 15.56
C PHE A 291 -18.38 2.35 16.72
N LYS A 292 -17.61 3.40 16.47
CA LYS A 292 -17.37 4.46 17.46
C LYS A 292 -18.54 5.44 17.37
N ASN A 293 -19.19 5.68 18.49
CA ASN A 293 -20.23 6.72 18.59
C ASN A 293 -19.61 8.09 18.30
N PHE A 294 -20.28 8.86 17.47
CA PHE A 294 -19.91 10.23 17.08
C PHE A 294 -20.71 11.22 17.90
#